data_6404dc9b36d855cd5421d759b7b23e5b
#
_entry.id   6404dc9b36d855cd5421d759b7b23e5b
#
_cell.length_a   1.000
_cell.length_b   1.000
_cell.length_c   1.000
_cell.angle_alpha   90.00
_cell.angle_beta   90.00
_cell.angle_gamma   90.00
#
_symmetry.space_group_name_H-M   'P 1'
#
loop_
_entity.id
_entity.type
_entity.pdbx_description
1 polymer ?
#
loop_
_entity_poly.entity_id
_entity_poly.type
_entity_poly.pdbx_seq_one_letter_code
_entity_poly.pdbx_strand_id
1 'polypeptide(L)'
;MKLPALLRLAACALVSCCLAACGGGGGGNEDSDGGTSAWTPATTDSWTIQLTGTPDTALAVRVYDLDLFDTPQATIASLQAQGRAVVCYFSAGSAEDWREDYASFTAADKGHALDGWPGENWLDTRSANVRSIMVARLQLARDKGCDAVDPDNVDGWSNDTGFALDAASQLDYNRFLATQAHALGLKVGLKNDVGQLAALAPDFDFAINEQCFFYAECDGYAAFTGSGKPVFNIEYDAAYVNNTAGARDQLCAAARAADIRTLVMAANLDGSLRLSCD
;
A
#
# COMPACT_ATOMS: atom_id res chain seq x y z
N MET A 1 -53.16 39.52 4.55
CA MET A 1 -53.51 40.56 5.55
C MET A 1 -52.23 41.09 6.15
N LYS A 2 -51.88 42.30 5.69
CA LYS A 2 -51.17 43.42 6.36
C LYS A 2 -49.85 43.16 7.10
N LEU A 3 -48.76 43.69 6.51
CA LEU A 3 -47.59 44.36 7.11
C LEU A 3 -48.04 45.52 8.04
N PRO A 4 -47.16 46.18 8.87
CA PRO A 4 -45.90 46.83 8.42
C PRO A 4 -44.75 46.76 9.48
N ALA A 5 -43.52 46.84 9.06
CA ALA A 5 -42.49 47.89 9.03
C ALA A 5 -42.42 48.81 10.28
N LEU A 6 -41.19 48.92 10.84
CA LEU A 6 -40.67 50.21 11.34
C LEU A 6 -39.11 50.16 11.44
N LEU A 7 -38.57 51.06 10.69
CA LEU A 7 -37.23 51.59 10.55
C LEU A 7 -36.85 52.45 11.75
N ARG A 8 -35.61 52.42 12.28
CA ARG A 8 -34.97 53.58 12.90
C ARG A 8 -33.45 53.55 12.72
N LEU A 9 -32.99 54.57 12.02
CA LEU A 9 -31.61 55.07 11.94
C LEU A 9 -31.23 55.82 13.23
N ALA A 10 -29.92 55.88 13.51
CA ALA A 10 -29.09 57.03 13.92
C ALA A 10 -27.96 56.51 14.84
N ALA A 11 -26.73 57.02 14.88
CA ALA A 11 -25.95 57.99 14.17
C ALA A 11 -24.53 57.89 14.72
N CYS A 12 -23.58 58.35 13.93
CA CYS A 12 -22.15 58.49 14.16
C CYS A 12 -21.69 58.98 15.53
N ALA A 13 -20.51 58.48 16.00
CA ALA A 13 -19.51 59.36 16.62
C ALA A 13 -18.09 58.80 16.33
N LEU A 14 -17.35 59.58 15.57
CA LEU A 14 -15.88 59.52 15.38
C LEU A 14 -15.21 60.06 16.66
N VAL A 15 -14.24 59.33 17.18
CA VAL A 15 -13.15 59.91 17.99
C VAL A 15 -11.85 59.29 17.53
N SER A 16 -11.02 60.18 16.98
CA SER A 16 -9.61 59.98 16.68
C SER A 16 -8.80 60.33 17.91
N CYS A 17 -7.80 59.54 18.29
CA CYS A 17 -6.48 60.04 18.66
C CYS A 17 -5.50 59.00 19.17
N CYS A 18 -4.33 59.10 18.60
CA CYS A 18 -3.00 59.01 19.18
C CYS A 18 -2.27 57.68 19.29
N LEU A 19 -1.23 57.64 18.49
CA LEU A 19 -0.02 56.83 18.50
C LEU A 19 0.61 56.71 19.89
N ALA A 20 1.00 55.48 20.22
CA ALA A 20 2.22 55.20 20.99
C ALA A 20 2.82 53.87 20.54
N ALA A 21 3.96 53.94 19.90
CA ALA A 21 4.80 52.79 19.60
C ALA A 21 5.53 52.35 20.86
N CYS A 22 5.46 51.04 21.20
CA CYS A 22 6.51 50.37 21.99
C CYS A 22 6.59 48.93 21.55
N GLY A 23 7.79 48.52 21.14
CA GLY A 23 8.11 47.19 20.69
C GLY A 23 8.07 46.16 21.82
N GLY A 24 7.93 44.91 21.46
CA GLY A 24 8.04 43.80 22.39
C GLY A 24 7.61 42.50 21.69
N GLY A 25 8.60 41.74 21.31
CA GLY A 25 8.64 40.28 21.23
C GLY A 25 7.40 39.56 20.71
N GLY A 26 7.30 39.38 19.41
CA GLY A 26 6.43 38.35 18.82
C GLY A 26 7.01 36.97 19.12
N GLY A 27 6.52 36.29 20.14
CA GLY A 27 6.61 34.85 20.21
C GLY A 27 5.75 34.27 19.10
N GLY A 28 6.35 33.93 17.98
CA GLY A 28 5.72 33.06 17.00
C GLY A 28 5.51 31.72 17.68
N ASN A 29 4.25 31.38 17.94
CA ASN A 29 3.88 30.01 18.04
C ASN A 29 4.16 29.42 16.64
N GLU A 30 5.32 28.81 16.49
CA GLU A 30 5.49 27.80 15.48
C GLU A 30 4.57 26.66 15.95
N ASP A 31 3.34 26.65 15.43
CA ASP A 31 2.58 25.43 15.32
C ASP A 31 3.48 24.48 14.51
N SER A 32 4.27 23.70 15.23
CA SER A 32 4.91 22.53 14.69
C SER A 32 3.77 21.56 14.34
N ASP A 33 3.17 21.82 13.16
CA ASP A 33 2.45 20.81 12.43
C ASP A 33 3.48 19.69 12.14
N GLY A 34 3.51 18.72 13.03
CA GLY A 34 4.31 17.51 12.92
C GLY A 34 3.75 16.58 11.82
N GLY A 35 3.32 17.17 10.72
CA GLY A 35 2.98 16.45 9.51
C GLY A 35 4.26 15.83 8.98
N THR A 36 4.50 14.56 9.30
CA THR A 36 5.43 13.73 8.54
C THR A 36 5.04 13.89 7.07
N SER A 37 5.94 14.43 6.26
CA SER A 37 5.73 14.56 4.81
C SER A 37 5.31 13.18 4.31
N ALA A 38 4.11 13.09 3.73
CA ALA A 38 3.59 11.83 3.22
C ALA A 38 4.64 11.20 2.31
N TRP A 39 4.97 9.93 2.53
CA TRP A 39 5.93 9.22 1.70
C TRP A 39 5.50 9.28 0.23
N THR A 40 6.46 9.64 -0.62
CA THR A 40 6.30 9.55 -2.07
C THR A 40 7.18 8.40 -2.54
N PRO A 41 6.60 7.32 -3.10
CA PRO A 41 7.37 6.20 -3.62
C PRO A 41 8.35 6.62 -4.70
N ALA A 42 9.59 6.15 -4.61
CA ALA A 42 10.65 6.47 -5.57
C ALA A 42 11.38 5.21 -6.03
N THR A 43 11.80 5.17 -7.31
CA THR A 43 12.52 4.01 -7.87
C THR A 43 13.86 3.74 -7.19
N THR A 44 14.34 4.68 -6.35
CA THR A 44 15.55 4.55 -5.54
C THR A 44 15.30 4.01 -4.13
N ASP A 45 14.04 3.78 -3.74
CA ASP A 45 13.73 3.32 -2.40
C ASP A 45 14.21 1.87 -2.17
N SER A 46 15.07 1.69 -1.18
CA SER A 46 15.39 0.35 -0.68
C SER A 46 14.24 -0.18 0.17
N TRP A 47 14.01 -1.48 0.17
CA TRP A 47 12.84 -2.04 0.83
C TRP A 47 13.07 -3.39 1.49
N THR A 48 12.13 -3.80 2.29
CA THR A 48 12.01 -5.16 2.83
C THR A 48 10.54 -5.51 2.97
N ILE A 49 10.25 -6.81 2.95
CA ILE A 49 8.95 -7.37 3.27
C ILE A 49 9.12 -8.44 4.33
N GLN A 50 8.26 -8.44 5.33
CA GLN A 50 8.19 -9.51 6.33
C GLN A 50 6.75 -9.62 6.81
N LEU A 51 6.09 -10.75 6.46
CA LEU A 51 4.67 -10.96 6.73
C LEU A 51 4.40 -11.89 7.91
N THR A 52 5.44 -12.57 8.40
CA THR A 52 5.31 -13.47 9.54
C THR A 52 6.38 -13.21 10.59
N GLY A 53 6.06 -13.52 11.85
CA GLY A 53 6.98 -13.32 12.98
C GLY A 53 7.13 -11.86 13.40
N THR A 54 8.15 -11.59 14.22
CA THR A 54 8.44 -10.22 14.67
C THR A 54 9.30 -9.50 13.64
N PRO A 55 8.86 -8.34 13.09
CA PRO A 55 9.63 -7.61 12.10
C PRO A 55 11.02 -7.19 12.58
N ASP A 56 12.05 -7.40 11.73
CA ASP A 56 13.39 -6.86 11.98
C ASP A 56 13.41 -5.36 11.64
N THR A 57 13.17 -4.53 12.64
CA THR A 57 13.13 -3.06 12.50
C THR A 57 14.51 -2.40 12.45
N ALA A 58 15.60 -3.18 12.54
CA ALA A 58 16.98 -2.67 12.50
C ALA A 58 17.53 -2.53 11.08
N LEU A 59 16.85 -3.05 10.06
CA LEU A 59 17.30 -2.96 8.67
C LEU A 59 17.38 -1.50 8.21
N ALA A 60 18.48 -1.14 7.56
CA ALA A 60 18.71 0.21 7.05
C ALA A 60 18.06 0.38 5.65
N VAL A 61 16.73 0.17 5.56
CA VAL A 61 15.94 0.33 4.33
C VAL A 61 14.94 1.46 4.45
N ARG A 62 14.46 1.98 3.33
CA ARG A 62 13.51 3.10 3.28
C ARG A 62 12.07 2.63 3.50
N VAL A 63 11.69 1.45 2.97
CA VAL A 63 10.32 0.94 2.94
C VAL A 63 10.25 -0.41 3.65
N TYR A 64 9.27 -0.54 4.53
CA TYR A 64 8.92 -1.79 5.20
C TYR A 64 7.52 -2.20 4.77
N ASP A 65 7.39 -3.40 4.21
CA ASP A 65 6.12 -4.03 3.91
C ASP A 65 5.84 -5.09 4.98
N LEU A 66 4.78 -4.88 5.74
CA LEU A 66 4.48 -5.62 6.96
C LEU A 66 3.00 -6.00 7.01
N ASP A 67 2.71 -7.14 7.65
CA ASP A 67 1.32 -7.59 7.84
C ASP A 67 0.47 -6.53 8.56
N LEU A 68 -0.70 -6.20 7.99
CA LEU A 68 -1.61 -5.20 8.51
C LEU A 68 -2.15 -5.56 9.90
N PHE A 69 -2.53 -6.82 10.09
CA PHE A 69 -3.22 -7.25 11.30
C PHE A 69 -2.24 -7.46 12.46
N ASP A 70 -1.15 -8.17 12.18
CA ASP A 70 -0.19 -8.63 13.19
C ASP A 70 0.84 -7.59 13.60
N THR A 71 1.08 -6.56 12.75
CA THR A 71 2.04 -5.51 13.09
C THR A 71 1.43 -4.52 14.09
N PRO A 72 2.01 -4.34 15.31
CA PRO A 72 1.53 -3.35 16.26
C PRO A 72 1.65 -1.92 15.73
N GLN A 73 0.65 -1.06 15.98
CA GLN A 73 0.69 0.37 15.63
C GLN A 73 1.95 1.07 16.16
N ALA A 74 2.43 0.69 17.36
CA ALA A 74 3.66 1.25 17.92
C ALA A 74 4.90 0.93 17.08
N THR A 75 4.94 -0.23 16.41
CA THR A 75 6.03 -0.60 15.49
C THR A 75 6.00 0.30 14.26
N ILE A 76 4.83 0.53 13.67
CA ILE A 76 4.63 1.44 12.53
C ILE A 76 5.13 2.85 12.91
N ALA A 77 4.64 3.40 14.00
CA ALA A 77 5.03 4.73 14.48
C ALA A 77 6.55 4.83 14.76
N SER A 78 7.17 3.76 15.31
CA SER A 78 8.61 3.73 15.57
C SER A 78 9.44 3.74 14.28
N LEU A 79 9.02 3.02 13.24
CA LEU A 79 9.67 3.03 11.92
C LEU A 79 9.55 4.40 11.27
N GLN A 80 8.37 5.01 11.31
CA GLN A 80 8.12 6.35 10.77
C GLN A 80 8.95 7.43 11.48
N ALA A 81 9.09 7.34 12.80
CA ALA A 81 9.96 8.25 13.57
C ALA A 81 11.44 8.16 13.14
N GLN A 82 11.86 7.05 12.53
CA GLN A 82 13.18 6.86 11.93
C GLN A 82 13.25 7.29 10.46
N GLY A 83 12.18 7.89 9.93
CA GLY A 83 12.10 8.30 8.54
C GLY A 83 11.84 7.14 7.57
N ARG A 84 11.30 6.00 8.04
CA ARG A 84 10.91 4.86 7.20
C ARG A 84 9.47 5.04 6.72
N ALA A 85 9.12 4.45 5.58
CA ALA A 85 7.75 4.29 5.14
C ALA A 85 7.27 2.87 5.47
N VAL A 86 6.00 2.75 5.85
CA VAL A 86 5.39 1.45 6.17
C VAL A 86 4.22 1.19 5.22
N VAL A 87 4.38 0.13 4.42
CA VAL A 87 3.34 -0.48 3.60
C VAL A 87 2.67 -1.56 4.45
N CYS A 88 1.35 -1.64 4.43
CA CYS A 88 0.60 -2.61 5.20
C CYS A 88 -0.04 -3.62 4.26
N TYR A 89 0.46 -4.86 4.30
CA TYR A 89 -0.02 -5.99 3.54
C TYR A 89 -1.34 -6.53 4.10
N PHE A 90 -2.27 -6.87 3.24
CA PHE A 90 -3.43 -7.71 3.52
C PHE A 90 -3.92 -8.41 2.26
N SER A 91 -4.47 -9.63 2.39
CA SER A 91 -5.11 -10.25 1.24
C SER A 91 -6.40 -9.52 0.88
N ALA A 92 -6.56 -9.10 -0.38
CA ALA A 92 -7.76 -8.45 -0.89
C ALA A 92 -8.58 -9.37 -1.81
N GLY A 93 -7.96 -10.42 -2.34
CA GLY A 93 -8.64 -11.39 -3.21
C GLY A 93 -8.85 -12.75 -2.57
N SER A 94 -8.37 -12.97 -1.33
CA SER A 94 -8.65 -14.19 -0.58
C SER A 94 -9.16 -13.89 0.84
N ALA A 95 -9.89 -14.85 1.42
CA ALA A 95 -10.29 -14.88 2.82
C ALA A 95 -9.41 -15.85 3.57
N GLU A 96 -8.68 -15.35 4.57
CA GLU A 96 -7.77 -16.09 5.44
C GLU A 96 -8.51 -16.48 6.72
N ASP A 97 -8.65 -17.77 7.04
CA ASP A 97 -9.52 -18.27 8.12
C ASP A 97 -9.04 -17.93 9.55
N TRP A 98 -7.80 -17.44 9.67
CA TRP A 98 -7.21 -16.98 10.93
C TRP A 98 -7.40 -15.48 11.20
N ARG A 99 -7.97 -14.72 10.27
CA ARG A 99 -8.22 -13.29 10.47
C ARG A 99 -9.50 -13.03 11.26
N GLU A 100 -9.47 -12.03 12.12
CA GLU A 100 -10.60 -11.68 12.98
C GLU A 100 -11.89 -11.37 12.20
N ASP A 101 -11.75 -10.81 10.98
CA ASP A 101 -12.87 -10.46 10.11
C ASP A 101 -13.36 -11.59 9.21
N TYR A 102 -12.75 -12.78 9.27
CA TYR A 102 -13.13 -13.93 8.43
C TYR A 102 -14.61 -14.29 8.50
N ALA A 103 -15.20 -14.19 9.70
CA ALA A 103 -16.61 -14.50 9.91
C ALA A 103 -17.57 -13.53 9.20
N SER A 104 -17.08 -12.37 8.74
CA SER A 104 -17.86 -11.39 7.98
C SER A 104 -18.05 -11.80 6.51
N PHE A 105 -17.19 -12.69 5.99
CA PHE A 105 -17.38 -13.25 4.66
C PHE A 105 -18.44 -14.35 4.68
N THR A 106 -19.48 -14.20 3.89
CA THR A 106 -20.51 -15.23 3.74
C THR A 106 -19.99 -16.43 2.95
N ALA A 107 -20.75 -17.53 2.97
CA ALA A 107 -20.39 -18.71 2.15
C ALA A 107 -20.42 -18.40 0.63
N ALA A 108 -21.26 -17.44 0.21
CA ALA A 108 -21.35 -17.05 -1.19
C ALA A 108 -20.18 -16.16 -1.64
N ASP A 109 -19.46 -15.56 -0.72
CA ASP A 109 -18.28 -14.73 -1.03
C ASP A 109 -17.03 -15.58 -1.25
N LYS A 110 -16.99 -16.81 -0.74
CA LYS A 110 -15.82 -17.70 -0.73
C LYS A 110 -15.93 -18.79 -1.79
N GLY A 111 -14.92 -18.86 -2.66
CA GLY A 111 -14.79 -19.83 -3.74
C GLY A 111 -13.85 -20.98 -3.44
N HIS A 112 -13.06 -21.36 -4.43
CA HIS A 112 -12.09 -22.45 -4.29
C HIS A 112 -10.99 -22.09 -3.28
N ALA A 113 -10.37 -23.13 -2.68
CA ALA A 113 -9.18 -22.93 -1.85
C ALA A 113 -8.05 -22.32 -2.70
N LEU A 114 -7.26 -21.45 -2.08
CA LEU A 114 -6.06 -20.90 -2.69
C LEU A 114 -4.97 -21.99 -2.71
N ASP A 115 -4.47 -22.33 -3.89
CA ASP A 115 -3.47 -23.41 -4.02
C ASP A 115 -2.17 -23.03 -3.29
N GLY A 116 -1.64 -24.00 -2.52
CA GLY A 116 -0.44 -23.78 -1.71
C GLY A 116 -0.66 -23.05 -0.37
N TRP A 117 -1.88 -22.50 -0.11
CA TRP A 117 -2.18 -21.71 1.10
C TRP A 117 -3.37 -22.28 1.88
N PRO A 118 -3.13 -23.29 2.75
CA PRO A 118 -4.18 -23.89 3.56
C PRO A 118 -4.86 -22.85 4.47
N GLY A 119 -6.18 -22.82 4.47
CA GLY A 119 -6.98 -21.86 5.25
C GLY A 119 -7.41 -20.64 4.45
N GLU A 120 -6.96 -20.48 3.21
CA GLU A 120 -7.37 -19.40 2.32
C GLU A 120 -8.35 -19.87 1.25
N ASN A 121 -9.33 -19.02 0.95
CA ASN A 121 -10.26 -19.21 -0.14
C ASN A 121 -10.33 -17.94 -1.00
N TRP A 122 -10.33 -18.10 -2.32
CA TRP A 122 -10.59 -17.02 -3.24
C TRP A 122 -11.93 -16.32 -2.94
N LEU A 123 -11.98 -15.02 -3.18
CA LEU A 123 -13.16 -14.19 -2.97
C LEU A 123 -13.84 -13.80 -4.28
N ASP A 124 -15.18 -13.69 -4.27
CA ASP A 124 -15.91 -13.01 -5.33
C ASP A 124 -15.75 -11.49 -5.19
N THR A 125 -14.77 -10.94 -5.88
CA THR A 125 -14.42 -9.51 -5.82
C THR A 125 -15.50 -8.58 -6.39
N ARG A 126 -16.56 -9.14 -7.00
CA ARG A 126 -17.75 -8.40 -7.44
C ARG A 126 -18.75 -8.21 -6.30
N SER A 127 -18.65 -9.01 -5.23
CA SER A 127 -19.57 -8.96 -4.08
C SER A 127 -19.46 -7.62 -3.37
N ALA A 128 -20.60 -6.98 -3.10
CA ALA A 128 -20.65 -5.76 -2.30
C ALA A 128 -20.21 -5.99 -0.85
N ASN A 129 -20.43 -7.21 -0.30
CA ASN A 129 -19.96 -7.58 1.03
C ASN A 129 -18.43 -7.63 1.08
N VAL A 130 -17.79 -8.31 0.11
CA VAL A 130 -16.32 -8.37 -0.01
C VAL A 130 -15.74 -6.96 -0.09
N ARG A 131 -16.27 -6.11 -0.97
CA ARG A 131 -15.82 -4.71 -1.12
C ARG A 131 -15.97 -3.92 0.19
N SER A 132 -17.05 -4.12 0.93
CA SER A 132 -17.26 -3.46 2.22
C SER A 132 -16.22 -3.88 3.27
N ILE A 133 -15.87 -5.17 3.31
CA ILE A 133 -14.82 -5.70 4.19
C ILE A 133 -13.45 -5.09 3.82
N MET A 134 -13.14 -4.97 2.52
CA MET A 134 -11.88 -4.36 2.08
C MET A 134 -11.80 -2.87 2.41
N VAL A 135 -12.90 -2.14 2.33
CA VAL A 135 -12.95 -0.76 2.84
C VAL A 135 -12.63 -0.71 4.34
N ALA A 136 -13.13 -1.65 5.14
CA ALA A 136 -12.80 -1.72 6.56
C ALA A 136 -11.32 -2.06 6.80
N ARG A 137 -10.70 -2.95 6.00
CA ARG A 137 -9.24 -3.23 6.04
C ARG A 137 -8.41 -1.98 5.68
N LEU A 138 -8.81 -1.24 4.66
CA LEU A 138 -8.18 0.04 4.31
C LEU A 138 -8.30 1.09 5.42
N GLN A 139 -9.47 1.17 6.08
CA GLN A 139 -9.67 2.04 7.25
C GLN A 139 -8.78 1.63 8.42
N LEU A 140 -8.62 0.32 8.67
CA LEU A 140 -7.70 -0.20 9.68
C LEU A 140 -6.25 0.21 9.36
N ALA A 141 -5.82 0.11 8.11
CA ALA A 141 -4.47 0.54 7.71
C ALA A 141 -4.25 2.03 7.99
N ARG A 142 -5.19 2.90 7.60
CA ARG A 142 -5.17 4.32 7.94
C ARG A 142 -5.09 4.56 9.44
N ASP A 143 -5.94 3.88 10.22
CA ASP A 143 -6.05 4.08 11.67
C ASP A 143 -4.81 3.57 12.42
N LYS A 144 -4.11 2.56 11.87
CA LYS A 144 -2.80 2.10 12.35
C LYS A 144 -1.66 3.03 11.92
N GLY A 145 -1.91 3.97 11.00
CA GLY A 145 -0.93 4.95 10.53
C GLY A 145 -0.04 4.45 9.40
N CYS A 146 -0.46 3.44 8.63
CA CYS A 146 0.31 3.00 7.45
C CYS A 146 0.46 4.15 6.44
N ASP A 147 1.58 4.22 5.74
CA ASP A 147 1.81 5.17 4.64
C ASP A 147 1.17 4.67 3.34
N ALA A 148 1.12 3.36 3.19
CA ALA A 148 0.61 2.67 2.00
C ALA A 148 0.00 1.31 2.35
N VAL A 149 -0.61 0.70 1.34
CA VAL A 149 -1.12 -0.67 1.42
C VAL A 149 -0.62 -1.53 0.25
N ASP A 150 -0.46 -2.84 0.53
CA ASP A 150 -0.23 -3.92 -0.44
C ASP A 150 -1.44 -4.88 -0.39
N PRO A 151 -2.47 -4.64 -1.22
CA PRO A 151 -3.60 -5.56 -1.34
C PRO A 151 -3.24 -6.74 -2.22
N ASP A 152 -3.14 -7.94 -1.65
CA ASP A 152 -2.72 -9.16 -2.33
C ASP A 152 -3.88 -9.95 -2.97
N ASN A 153 -3.54 -10.93 -3.82
CA ASN A 153 -4.46 -11.82 -4.53
C ASN A 153 -5.45 -11.07 -5.43
N VAL A 154 -4.99 -10.01 -6.09
CA VAL A 154 -5.79 -9.14 -6.93
C VAL A 154 -5.69 -9.47 -8.44
N ASP A 155 -5.44 -10.73 -8.74
CA ASP A 155 -5.32 -11.31 -10.08
C ASP A 155 -6.24 -12.55 -10.29
N GLY A 156 -7.29 -12.67 -9.49
CA GLY A 156 -8.19 -13.81 -9.48
C GLY A 156 -8.82 -14.16 -10.84
N TRP A 157 -8.92 -13.19 -11.77
CA TRP A 157 -9.46 -13.41 -13.11
C TRP A 157 -8.65 -14.41 -13.95
N SER A 158 -7.38 -14.57 -13.64
CA SER A 158 -6.47 -15.52 -14.31
C SER A 158 -6.30 -16.84 -13.53
N ASN A 159 -7.01 -16.99 -12.40
CA ASN A 159 -6.91 -18.12 -11.50
C ASN A 159 -8.22 -18.93 -11.43
N ASP A 160 -8.16 -20.17 -10.98
CA ASP A 160 -9.35 -21.01 -10.71
C ASP A 160 -9.98 -20.66 -9.36
N THR A 161 -10.67 -19.55 -9.33
CA THR A 161 -11.30 -19.01 -8.11
C THR A 161 -12.61 -19.68 -7.73
N GLY A 162 -13.23 -20.47 -8.63
CA GLY A 162 -14.60 -20.95 -8.47
C GLY A 162 -15.67 -19.93 -8.87
N PHE A 163 -15.27 -18.72 -9.28
CA PHE A 163 -16.15 -17.65 -9.75
C PHE A 163 -15.87 -17.32 -11.21
N ALA A 164 -16.89 -16.84 -11.92
CA ALA A 164 -16.73 -16.34 -13.29
C ALA A 164 -16.19 -14.89 -13.25
N LEU A 165 -14.98 -14.73 -12.73
CA LEU A 165 -14.24 -13.47 -12.82
C LEU A 165 -13.62 -13.35 -14.21
N ASP A 166 -13.59 -12.14 -14.73
CA ASP A 166 -12.97 -11.81 -16.02
C ASP A 166 -12.07 -10.57 -15.90
N ALA A 167 -11.33 -10.29 -16.94
CA ALA A 167 -10.41 -9.16 -16.96
C ALA A 167 -11.09 -7.82 -16.64
N ALA A 168 -12.35 -7.64 -17.04
CA ALA A 168 -13.09 -6.39 -16.81
C ALA A 168 -13.48 -6.24 -15.34
N SER A 169 -13.97 -7.32 -14.71
CA SER A 169 -14.32 -7.34 -13.29
C SER A 169 -13.09 -7.17 -12.40
N GLN A 170 -11.93 -7.71 -12.80
CA GLN A 170 -10.68 -7.52 -12.08
C GLN A 170 -10.19 -6.07 -12.16
N LEU A 171 -10.17 -5.47 -13.35
CA LEU A 171 -9.86 -4.04 -13.52
C LEU A 171 -10.75 -3.14 -12.67
N ASP A 172 -12.05 -3.41 -12.64
CA ASP A 172 -13.01 -2.66 -11.82
C ASP A 172 -12.68 -2.80 -10.33
N TYR A 173 -12.36 -4.02 -9.87
CA TYR A 173 -12.01 -4.27 -8.49
C TYR A 173 -10.70 -3.60 -8.09
N ASN A 174 -9.64 -3.73 -8.88
CA ASN A 174 -8.33 -3.15 -8.59
C ASN A 174 -8.41 -1.62 -8.55
N ARG A 175 -9.16 -1.00 -9.48
CA ARG A 175 -9.43 0.45 -9.46
C ARG A 175 -10.26 0.88 -8.26
N PHE A 176 -11.23 0.05 -7.84
CA PHE A 176 -11.98 0.30 -6.62
C PHE A 176 -11.05 0.35 -5.40
N LEU A 177 -10.16 -0.63 -5.22
CA LEU A 177 -9.18 -0.64 -4.12
C LEU A 177 -8.30 0.61 -4.12
N ALA A 178 -7.75 0.96 -5.28
CA ALA A 178 -6.90 2.15 -5.43
C ALA A 178 -7.67 3.44 -5.08
N THR A 179 -8.90 3.58 -5.58
CA THR A 179 -9.75 4.74 -5.30
C THR A 179 -10.05 4.87 -3.79
N GLN A 180 -10.37 3.75 -3.12
CA GLN A 180 -10.66 3.76 -1.68
C GLN A 180 -9.41 4.05 -0.84
N ALA A 181 -8.26 3.49 -1.20
CA ALA A 181 -6.99 3.78 -0.53
C ALA A 181 -6.63 5.28 -0.64
N HIS A 182 -6.69 5.84 -1.84
CA HIS A 182 -6.42 7.27 -2.07
C HIS A 182 -7.41 8.18 -1.33
N ALA A 183 -8.70 7.81 -1.26
CA ALA A 183 -9.69 8.57 -0.49
C ALA A 183 -9.39 8.62 1.01
N LEU A 184 -8.62 7.66 1.52
CA LEU A 184 -8.14 7.60 2.90
C LEU A 184 -6.76 8.24 3.09
N GLY A 185 -6.15 8.76 2.02
CA GLY A 185 -4.80 9.34 2.03
C GLY A 185 -3.66 8.32 2.02
N LEU A 186 -3.97 7.04 1.77
CA LEU A 186 -2.98 5.97 1.65
C LEU A 186 -2.45 5.88 0.22
N LYS A 187 -1.16 5.58 0.07
CA LYS A 187 -0.60 5.09 -1.18
C LYS A 187 -0.99 3.62 -1.38
N VAL A 188 -0.95 3.12 -2.63
CA VAL A 188 -1.35 1.75 -2.93
C VAL A 188 -0.43 1.10 -3.95
N GLY A 189 0.02 -0.12 -3.63
CA GLY A 189 0.76 -1.00 -4.52
C GLY A 189 -0.16 -1.90 -5.34
N LEU A 190 0.20 -2.15 -6.60
CA LEU A 190 -0.41 -3.22 -7.39
C LEU A 190 0.39 -4.49 -7.18
N LYS A 191 -0.23 -5.49 -6.55
CA LYS A 191 0.40 -6.81 -6.41
C LYS A 191 0.14 -7.66 -7.65
N ASN A 192 1.23 -8.16 -8.27
CA ASN A 192 1.18 -9.05 -9.43
C ASN A 192 0.26 -8.53 -10.56
N ASP A 193 -0.79 -9.26 -10.93
CA ASP A 193 -1.74 -8.96 -12.03
C ASP A 193 -1.05 -8.52 -13.34
N VAL A 194 -0.05 -9.29 -13.74
CA VAL A 194 0.88 -8.97 -14.84
C VAL A 194 0.15 -8.69 -16.17
N GLY A 195 -0.98 -9.36 -16.39
CA GLY A 195 -1.80 -9.18 -17.59
C GLY A 195 -2.47 -7.81 -17.71
N GLN A 196 -2.52 -7.01 -16.62
CA GLN A 196 -3.25 -5.74 -16.57
C GLN A 196 -2.36 -4.54 -16.19
N LEU A 197 -1.03 -4.71 -16.07
CA LEU A 197 -0.09 -3.68 -15.63
C LEU A 197 -0.25 -2.34 -16.36
N ALA A 198 -0.31 -2.35 -17.69
CA ALA A 198 -0.41 -1.13 -18.47
C ALA A 198 -1.73 -0.38 -18.23
N ALA A 199 -2.81 -1.11 -17.96
CA ALA A 199 -4.13 -0.53 -17.72
C ALA A 199 -4.29 0.02 -16.30
N LEU A 200 -3.52 -0.53 -15.32
CA LEU A 200 -3.62 -0.21 -13.90
C LEU A 200 -2.51 0.72 -13.42
N ALA A 201 -1.37 0.78 -14.10
CA ALA A 201 -0.26 1.66 -13.70
C ALA A 201 -0.66 3.12 -13.44
N PRO A 202 -1.63 3.74 -14.17
CA PRO A 202 -2.08 5.09 -13.84
C PRO A 202 -2.76 5.21 -12.47
N ASP A 203 -3.41 4.14 -11.99
CA ASP A 203 -4.26 4.15 -10.80
C ASP A 203 -3.49 3.80 -9.51
N PHE A 204 -2.27 3.22 -9.63
CA PHE A 204 -1.44 2.75 -8.51
C PHE A 204 -0.18 3.59 -8.35
N ASP A 205 0.35 3.67 -7.13
CA ASP A 205 1.53 4.49 -6.80
C ASP A 205 2.84 3.74 -7.01
N PHE A 206 2.84 2.41 -6.89
CA PHE A 206 3.96 1.50 -7.07
C PHE A 206 3.45 0.10 -7.44
N ALA A 207 4.36 -0.83 -7.70
CA ALA A 207 3.99 -2.23 -7.88
C ALA A 207 4.82 -3.14 -6.96
N ILE A 208 4.22 -4.25 -6.54
CA ILE A 208 4.89 -5.35 -5.86
C ILE A 208 4.68 -6.61 -6.70
N ASN A 209 5.76 -7.34 -6.93
CA ASN A 209 5.70 -8.55 -7.75
C ASN A 209 6.46 -9.70 -7.08
N GLU A 210 6.01 -10.90 -7.36
CA GLU A 210 6.66 -12.13 -7.00
C GLU A 210 7.10 -12.89 -8.25
N GLN A 211 8.41 -13.15 -8.33
CA GLN A 211 9.05 -14.04 -9.30
C GLN A 211 8.97 -13.59 -10.78
N CYS A 212 8.89 -12.29 -11.07
CA CYS A 212 8.83 -11.85 -12.47
C CYS A 212 10.07 -12.23 -13.30
N PHE A 213 11.25 -12.34 -12.69
CA PHE A 213 12.44 -12.81 -13.39
C PHE A 213 12.41 -14.31 -13.61
N PHE A 214 11.92 -15.08 -12.62
CA PHE A 214 11.77 -16.52 -12.76
C PHE A 214 10.80 -16.89 -13.90
N TYR A 215 9.68 -16.17 -14.00
CA TYR A 215 8.66 -16.38 -15.04
C TYR A 215 8.94 -15.61 -16.35
N ALA A 216 10.03 -14.81 -16.41
CA ALA A 216 10.38 -13.99 -17.58
C ALA A 216 9.27 -12.99 -18.00
N GLU A 217 8.64 -12.34 -17.05
CA GLU A 217 7.53 -11.40 -17.25
C GLU A 217 7.80 -9.98 -16.73
N CYS A 218 9.03 -9.69 -16.28
CA CYS A 218 9.39 -8.39 -15.73
C CYS A 218 9.25 -7.23 -16.73
N ASP A 219 9.29 -7.48 -18.02
CA ASP A 219 9.18 -6.44 -19.06
C ASP A 219 7.88 -5.64 -18.98
N GLY A 220 6.79 -6.26 -18.49
CA GLY A 220 5.50 -5.60 -18.29
C GLY A 220 5.55 -4.45 -17.29
N TYR A 221 6.47 -4.52 -16.33
CA TYR A 221 6.63 -3.50 -15.29
C TYR A 221 7.26 -2.19 -15.78
N ALA A 222 7.70 -2.12 -17.04
CA ALA A 222 8.09 -0.86 -17.69
C ALA A 222 6.95 0.18 -17.68
N ALA A 223 5.68 -0.24 -17.52
CA ALA A 223 4.54 0.66 -17.31
C ALA A 223 4.67 1.47 -16.02
N PHE A 224 5.29 0.92 -14.97
CA PHE A 224 5.57 1.58 -13.71
C PHE A 224 6.92 2.31 -13.74
N THR A 225 8.03 1.62 -14.00
CA THR A 225 9.38 2.21 -13.96
C THR A 225 9.52 3.35 -14.97
N GLY A 226 8.94 3.21 -16.16
CA GLY A 226 8.90 4.27 -17.19
C GLY A 226 8.11 5.53 -16.79
N SER A 227 7.26 5.43 -15.75
CA SER A 227 6.52 6.54 -15.15
C SER A 227 7.18 7.06 -13.86
N GLY A 228 8.36 6.55 -13.49
CA GLY A 228 9.05 6.89 -12.25
C GLY A 228 8.44 6.26 -10.99
N LYS A 229 7.59 5.25 -11.14
CA LYS A 229 6.99 4.51 -10.03
C LYS A 229 7.85 3.28 -9.70
N PRO A 230 8.19 3.03 -8.41
CA PRO A 230 9.00 1.89 -8.05
C PRO A 230 8.27 0.57 -8.28
N VAL A 231 9.07 -0.45 -8.58
CA VAL A 231 8.66 -1.85 -8.63
C VAL A 231 9.49 -2.61 -7.60
N PHE A 232 8.85 -3.20 -6.63
CA PHE A 232 9.42 -4.03 -5.59
C PHE A 232 9.18 -5.49 -5.95
N ASN A 233 10.26 -6.24 -6.20
CA ASN A 233 10.17 -7.63 -6.65
C ASN A 233 10.82 -8.58 -5.66
N ILE A 234 10.23 -9.75 -5.51
CA ILE A 234 10.72 -10.83 -4.66
C ILE A 234 10.93 -12.08 -5.52
N GLU A 235 12.07 -12.74 -5.31
CA GLU A 235 12.41 -14.01 -5.95
C GLU A 235 12.67 -15.08 -4.89
N TYR A 236 12.24 -16.31 -5.16
CA TYR A 236 12.31 -17.41 -4.19
C TYR A 236 13.16 -18.59 -4.66
N ASP A 237 13.56 -18.62 -5.95
CA ASP A 237 14.21 -19.79 -6.52
C ASP A 237 15.53 -20.13 -5.82
N ALA A 238 15.75 -21.42 -5.57
CA ALA A 238 16.92 -21.93 -4.89
C ALA A 238 18.23 -21.62 -5.63
N ALA A 239 18.19 -21.46 -6.96
CA ALA A 239 19.37 -21.07 -7.73
C ALA A 239 19.80 -19.64 -7.40
N TYR A 240 18.84 -18.74 -7.14
CA TYR A 240 19.13 -17.38 -6.70
C TYR A 240 19.61 -17.35 -5.24
N VAL A 241 18.98 -18.12 -4.35
CA VAL A 241 19.39 -18.23 -2.94
C VAL A 241 20.85 -18.69 -2.84
N ASN A 242 21.20 -19.76 -3.56
CA ASN A 242 22.52 -20.37 -3.50
C ASN A 242 23.54 -19.77 -4.47
N ASN A 243 23.13 -18.79 -5.28
CA ASN A 243 23.91 -18.23 -6.38
C ASN A 243 24.49 -19.30 -7.33
N THR A 244 23.71 -20.32 -7.66
CA THR A 244 24.12 -21.46 -8.47
C THR A 244 24.59 -20.97 -9.86
N ALA A 245 25.83 -21.26 -10.20
CA ALA A 245 26.45 -20.81 -11.45
C ALA A 245 26.35 -19.27 -11.72
N GLY A 246 26.26 -18.46 -10.64
CA GLY A 246 26.14 -17.00 -10.74
C GLY A 246 24.71 -16.52 -11.04
N ALA A 247 23.69 -17.35 -10.79
CA ALA A 247 22.29 -17.03 -11.12
C ALA A 247 21.81 -15.74 -10.42
N ARG A 248 22.12 -15.57 -9.12
CA ARG A 248 21.77 -14.32 -8.42
C ARG A 248 22.53 -13.11 -8.94
N ASP A 249 23.79 -13.25 -9.31
CA ASP A 249 24.55 -12.13 -9.87
C ASP A 249 23.95 -11.66 -11.20
N GLN A 250 23.49 -12.62 -12.03
CA GLN A 250 22.78 -12.33 -13.29
C GLN A 250 21.41 -11.70 -13.02
N LEU A 251 20.63 -12.25 -12.09
CA LEU A 251 19.38 -11.67 -11.63
C LEU A 251 19.56 -10.22 -11.20
N CYS A 252 20.53 -9.95 -10.31
CA CYS A 252 20.75 -8.61 -9.79
C CYS A 252 21.25 -7.63 -10.86
N ALA A 253 22.01 -8.10 -11.84
CA ALA A 253 22.39 -7.27 -12.99
C ALA A 253 21.15 -6.90 -13.84
N ALA A 254 20.26 -7.86 -14.10
CA ALA A 254 19.02 -7.64 -14.85
C ALA A 254 18.07 -6.72 -14.09
N ALA A 255 17.89 -6.93 -12.79
CA ALA A 255 17.03 -6.12 -11.92
C ALA A 255 17.46 -4.64 -11.92
N ARG A 256 18.75 -4.37 -11.73
CA ARG A 256 19.29 -3.01 -11.82
C ARG A 256 19.12 -2.38 -13.19
N ALA A 257 19.26 -3.16 -14.27
CA ALA A 257 19.07 -2.67 -15.64
C ALA A 257 17.61 -2.31 -15.94
N ALA A 258 16.65 -3.00 -15.30
CA ALA A 258 15.22 -2.76 -15.41
C ALA A 258 14.69 -1.71 -14.39
N ASP A 259 15.52 -1.19 -13.49
CA ASP A 259 15.17 -0.31 -12.36
C ASP A 259 14.12 -0.96 -11.43
N ILE A 260 14.24 -2.28 -11.22
CA ILE A 260 13.37 -3.08 -10.33
C ILE A 260 14.13 -3.41 -9.05
N ARG A 261 13.54 -3.09 -7.90
CA ARG A 261 14.11 -3.33 -6.57
C ARG A 261 13.87 -4.77 -6.13
N THR A 262 14.86 -5.64 -6.39
CA THR A 262 14.69 -7.09 -6.24
C THR A 262 15.33 -7.59 -4.94
N LEU A 263 14.57 -8.39 -4.22
CA LEU A 263 15.01 -9.19 -3.08
C LEU A 263 14.95 -10.68 -3.42
N VAL A 264 15.90 -11.47 -2.91
CA VAL A 264 15.79 -12.93 -2.86
C VAL A 264 15.50 -13.32 -1.41
N MET A 265 14.38 -14.02 -1.19
CA MET A 265 13.86 -14.27 0.14
C MET A 265 13.39 -15.73 0.31
N ALA A 266 13.12 -16.12 1.55
CA ALA A 266 12.40 -17.36 1.84
C ALA A 266 10.90 -17.16 1.54
N ALA A 267 10.24 -18.18 0.96
CA ALA A 267 8.84 -18.07 0.54
C ALA A 267 7.84 -17.82 1.68
N ASN A 268 8.19 -18.13 2.93
CA ASN A 268 7.37 -17.86 4.11
C ASN A 268 7.47 -16.41 4.62
N LEU A 269 8.31 -15.56 4.00
CA LEU A 269 8.49 -14.15 4.30
C LEU A 269 8.63 -13.84 5.81
N ASP A 270 9.41 -14.68 6.53
CA ASP A 270 9.64 -14.59 7.97
C ASP A 270 10.91 -13.80 8.35
N GLY A 271 11.59 -13.22 7.37
CA GLY A 271 12.84 -12.50 7.56
C GLY A 271 14.08 -13.38 7.74
N SER A 272 13.96 -14.72 7.72
CA SER A 272 15.10 -15.65 7.92
C SER A 272 16.14 -15.58 6.80
N LEU A 273 15.73 -15.16 5.60
CA LEU A 273 16.59 -14.94 4.46
C LEU A 273 16.20 -13.63 3.77
N ARG A 274 17.18 -12.74 3.58
CA ARG A 274 17.02 -11.52 2.78
C ARG A 274 18.34 -11.21 2.08
N LEU A 275 18.36 -11.31 0.77
CA LEU A 275 19.48 -10.92 -0.08
C LEU A 275 18.99 -9.83 -1.03
N SER A 276 19.61 -8.64 -0.99
CA SER A 276 19.22 -7.52 -1.85
C SER A 276 20.09 -7.45 -3.10
N CYS A 277 19.46 -7.06 -4.21
CA CYS A 277 20.15 -6.72 -5.45
C CYS A 277 20.55 -5.24 -5.53
N ASP A 278 20.17 -4.42 -4.54
CA ASP A 278 20.47 -2.98 -4.45
C ASP A 278 21.91 -2.70 -4.03
#